data_8c6614a52883da6a21d1238079ce601b
#
_entry.id   8c6614a52883da6a21d1238079ce601b
#
_cell.length_a   1.000
_cell.length_b   1.000
_cell.length_c   1.000
_cell.angle_alpha   90.00
_cell.angle_beta   90.00
_cell.angle_gamma   90.00
#
_symmetry.space_group_name_H-M   'P 1'
#
loop_
_entity.id
_entity.type
_entity.pdbx_description
1 polymer ?
#
loop_
_entity_poly.entity_id
_entity_poly.type
_entity_poly.pdbx_seq_one_letter_code
_entity_poly.pdbx_strand_id
1 'polypeptide(L)'
;MIVGAHSVIYSKNPEADRAFLRDVLKLPHVDVGGGWLIFGLPPAEVAVHPSERNDVHEFYLMCEDVDAFVAAMEERRITCSSVQNQGWGLLTRVSLPGGGTLGVYQPRHARPKAGSSDERPGVWPPVPARARKGG
;
A
#
# COMPACT_ATOMS: atom_id res chain seq x y z
N MET A 1 -15.17 13.07 -14.81
CA MET A 1 -13.87 12.37 -14.82
C MET A 1 -13.50 11.97 -13.41
N ILE A 2 -12.86 10.83 -13.25
CA ILE A 2 -12.39 10.36 -11.95
C ILE A 2 -11.20 11.22 -11.53
N VAL A 3 -11.20 11.71 -10.29
CA VAL A 3 -10.15 12.62 -9.80
C VAL A 3 -9.31 12.02 -8.68
N GLY A 4 -9.61 10.80 -8.24
CA GLY A 4 -8.84 10.16 -7.19
C GLY A 4 -9.48 8.87 -6.72
N ALA A 5 -8.91 8.31 -5.67
CA ALA A 5 -9.43 7.10 -5.03
C ALA A 5 -9.37 7.29 -3.52
N HIS A 6 -10.25 6.58 -2.83
CA HIS A 6 -10.34 6.64 -1.37
C HIS A 6 -10.41 5.21 -0.85
N SER A 7 -9.45 4.85 0.02
CA SER A 7 -9.42 3.55 0.67
C SER A 7 -9.78 3.70 2.13
N VAL A 8 -10.36 2.68 2.73
CA VAL A 8 -10.78 2.72 4.14
C VAL A 8 -10.15 1.53 4.85
N ILE A 9 -9.53 1.80 5.99
CA ILE A 9 -9.03 0.77 6.90
C ILE A 9 -10.01 0.74 8.08
N TYR A 10 -10.67 -0.39 8.27
CA TYR A 10 -11.52 -0.59 9.44
C TYR A 10 -10.66 -1.09 10.59
N SER A 11 -10.84 -0.53 11.77
CA SER A 11 -9.97 -0.80 12.90
C SER A 11 -10.76 -0.86 14.20
N LYS A 12 -10.34 -1.74 15.09
CA LYS A 12 -10.90 -1.80 16.44
C LYS A 12 -10.40 -0.65 17.33
N ASN A 13 -9.29 -0.01 16.91
CA ASN A 13 -8.74 1.14 17.62
C ASN A 13 -8.34 2.20 16.60
N PRO A 14 -9.33 2.92 16.03
CA PRO A 14 -9.05 3.87 14.95
C PRO A 14 -8.15 5.03 15.36
N GLU A 15 -8.22 5.49 16.60
CA GLU A 15 -7.35 6.58 17.05
C GLU A 15 -5.88 6.18 17.03
N ALA A 16 -5.57 4.96 17.49
CA ALA A 16 -4.19 4.47 17.48
C ALA A 16 -3.69 4.26 16.05
N ASP A 17 -4.51 3.73 15.17
CA ASP A 17 -4.13 3.52 13.78
C ASP A 17 -3.95 4.85 13.04
N ARG A 18 -4.80 5.85 13.29
CA ARG A 18 -4.62 7.19 12.72
C ARG A 18 -3.32 7.82 13.19
N ALA A 19 -2.99 7.68 14.48
CA ALA A 19 -1.73 8.20 15.00
C ALA A 19 -0.53 7.52 14.35
N PHE A 20 -0.64 6.21 14.07
CA PHE A 20 0.40 5.47 13.37
C PHE A 20 0.65 6.05 11.96
N LEU A 21 -0.40 6.25 11.19
CA LEU A 21 -0.27 6.80 9.84
C LEU A 21 0.30 8.21 9.85
N ARG A 22 -0.07 9.01 10.85
CA ARG A 22 0.40 10.39 10.98
C ARG A 22 1.83 10.46 11.49
N ASP A 23 2.15 9.75 12.57
CA ASP A 23 3.39 9.97 13.32
C ASP A 23 4.51 9.03 12.92
N VAL A 24 4.19 7.82 12.50
CA VAL A 24 5.17 6.82 12.07
C VAL A 24 5.41 6.90 10.56
N LEU A 25 4.34 6.81 9.77
CA LEU A 25 4.45 6.84 8.31
C LEU A 25 4.53 8.25 7.75
N LYS A 26 4.25 9.27 8.57
CA LYS A 26 4.38 10.69 8.19
C LYS A 26 3.53 11.06 6.99
N LEU A 27 2.37 10.46 6.83
CA LEU A 27 1.46 10.78 5.74
C LEU A 27 0.81 12.15 5.98
N PRO A 28 0.67 12.98 4.94
CA PRO A 28 -0.07 14.22 5.08
C PRO A 28 -1.53 13.92 5.35
N HIS A 29 -2.19 14.80 6.10
CA HIS A 29 -3.56 14.56 6.52
C HIS A 29 -4.32 15.86 6.71
N VAL A 30 -5.66 15.75 6.71
CA VAL A 30 -6.56 16.81 7.11
C VAL A 30 -7.51 16.27 8.16
N ASP A 31 -7.91 17.12 9.10
CA ASP A 31 -8.93 16.79 10.08
C ASP A 31 -10.28 17.33 9.57
N VAL A 32 -11.21 16.43 9.29
CA VAL A 32 -12.53 16.84 8.80
C VAL A 32 -13.54 17.01 9.94
N GLY A 33 -13.07 16.93 11.18
CA GLY A 33 -13.87 17.19 12.37
C GLY A 33 -13.66 16.13 13.45
N GLY A 34 -13.44 16.58 14.70
CA GLY A 34 -13.38 15.67 15.85
C GLY A 34 -12.28 14.62 15.84
N GLY A 35 -11.18 14.87 15.17
CA GLY A 35 -10.09 13.90 15.05
C GLY A 35 -10.29 12.89 13.93
N TRP A 36 -11.27 13.07 13.07
CA TRP A 36 -11.50 12.20 11.93
C TRP A 36 -10.54 12.58 10.80
N LEU A 37 -9.39 11.90 10.77
CA LEU A 37 -8.33 12.26 9.84
C LEU A 37 -8.51 11.51 8.52
N ILE A 38 -8.28 12.24 7.41
CA ILE A 38 -8.14 11.63 6.08
C ILE A 38 -6.72 11.88 5.62
N PHE A 39 -6.05 10.82 5.18
CA PHE A 39 -4.64 10.85 4.83
C PHE A 39 -4.46 10.90 3.31
N GLY A 40 -3.54 11.76 2.88
CA GLY A 40 -3.10 11.78 1.50
C GLY A 40 -2.07 10.69 1.26
N LEU A 41 -2.15 10.06 0.11
CA LEU A 41 -1.21 9.03 -0.31
C LEU A 41 -0.37 9.57 -1.47
N PRO A 42 0.83 9.00 -1.69
CA PRO A 42 1.52 9.16 -2.97
C PRO A 42 0.62 8.70 -4.12
N PRO A 43 0.96 8.99 -5.37
CA PRO A 43 0.17 8.52 -6.50
C PRO A 43 -0.13 7.03 -6.38
N ALA A 44 -1.38 6.68 -6.56
CA ALA A 44 -1.87 5.33 -6.36
C ALA A 44 -2.17 4.65 -7.69
N GLU A 45 -2.24 3.32 -7.66
CA GLU A 45 -2.49 2.47 -8.82
C GLU A 45 -3.61 1.49 -8.49
N VAL A 46 -4.27 0.99 -9.53
CA VAL A 46 -5.22 -0.10 -9.40
C VAL A 46 -4.91 -1.16 -10.44
N ALA A 47 -4.93 -2.41 -10.02
CA ALA A 47 -4.82 -3.56 -10.90
C ALA A 47 -6.06 -4.42 -10.73
N VAL A 48 -6.42 -5.16 -11.78
CA VAL A 48 -7.55 -6.08 -11.72
C VAL A 48 -6.98 -7.49 -11.90
N HIS A 49 -7.21 -8.32 -10.90
CA HIS A 49 -6.71 -9.69 -10.90
C HIS A 49 -7.86 -10.69 -10.98
N PRO A 50 -7.63 -11.86 -11.59
CA PRO A 50 -8.66 -12.89 -11.62
C PRO A 50 -8.96 -13.38 -10.21
N SER A 51 -10.24 -13.66 -9.97
CA SER A 51 -10.70 -14.14 -8.67
C SER A 51 -12.04 -14.85 -8.87
N GLU A 52 -12.33 -15.79 -8.00
CA GLU A 52 -13.63 -16.44 -7.96
C GLU A 52 -14.66 -15.63 -7.19
N ARG A 53 -14.25 -14.52 -6.56
CA ARG A 53 -15.11 -13.67 -5.76
C ARG A 53 -15.03 -12.23 -6.24
N ASN A 54 -16.17 -11.56 -6.27
CA ASN A 54 -16.25 -10.12 -6.51
C ASN A 54 -16.23 -9.36 -5.18
N ASP A 55 -16.03 -8.07 -5.27
CA ASP A 55 -16.12 -7.14 -4.13
C ASP A 55 -15.11 -7.40 -3.01
N VAL A 56 -14.01 -8.05 -3.35
CA VAL A 56 -12.84 -8.20 -2.48
C VAL A 56 -11.76 -7.26 -3.01
N HIS A 57 -11.28 -6.38 -2.16
CA HIS A 57 -10.25 -5.41 -2.55
C HIS A 57 -9.07 -5.51 -1.61
N GLU A 58 -7.87 -5.32 -2.16
CA GLU A 58 -6.64 -5.27 -1.38
C GLU A 58 -6.08 -3.86 -1.40
N PHE A 59 -5.37 -3.52 -0.35
CA PHE A 59 -4.75 -2.22 -0.21
C PHE A 59 -3.31 -2.41 0.22
N TYR A 60 -2.41 -1.75 -0.51
CA TYR A 60 -0.98 -1.76 -0.20
C TYR A 60 -0.43 -0.34 -0.27
N LEU A 61 0.56 -0.05 0.55
CA LEU A 61 1.41 1.11 0.34
C LEU A 61 2.65 0.68 -0.43
N MET A 62 3.23 1.60 -1.17
CA MET A 62 4.46 1.35 -1.90
C MET A 62 5.62 2.11 -1.26
N CYS A 63 6.79 1.50 -1.23
CA CYS A 63 8.02 2.12 -0.76
C CYS A 63 9.12 1.95 -1.82
N GLU A 64 10.17 2.76 -1.71
CA GLU A 64 11.29 2.69 -2.64
C GLU A 64 12.25 1.55 -2.30
N ASP A 65 12.43 1.27 -1.00
CA ASP A 65 13.39 0.29 -0.49
C ASP A 65 12.76 -0.40 0.71
N VAL A 66 12.35 -1.64 0.53
CA VAL A 66 11.64 -2.38 1.58
C VAL A 66 12.56 -2.69 2.78
N ASP A 67 13.84 -2.93 2.54
CA ASP A 67 14.77 -3.22 3.63
C ASP A 67 14.98 -1.99 4.50
N ALA A 68 15.11 -0.81 3.88
CA ALA A 68 15.19 0.45 4.60
C ALA A 68 13.90 0.73 5.37
N PHE A 69 12.75 0.42 4.79
CA PHE A 69 11.47 0.58 5.47
C PHE A 69 11.39 -0.30 6.71
N VAL A 70 11.74 -1.57 6.59
CA VAL A 70 11.72 -2.51 7.71
C VAL A 70 12.68 -2.05 8.81
N ALA A 71 13.88 -1.60 8.45
CA ALA A 71 14.84 -1.09 9.43
C ALA A 71 14.29 0.13 10.19
N ALA A 72 13.62 1.05 9.49
CA ALA A 72 13.01 2.20 10.11
C ALA A 72 11.90 1.81 11.11
N MET A 73 11.12 0.79 10.74
CA MET A 73 10.09 0.28 11.65
C MET A 73 10.69 -0.38 12.88
N GLU A 74 11.75 -1.16 12.70
CA GLU A 74 12.45 -1.81 13.83
C GLU A 74 12.99 -0.80 14.81
N GLU A 75 13.53 0.32 14.34
CA GLU A 75 14.00 1.40 15.21
C GLU A 75 12.89 1.95 16.11
N ARG A 76 11.66 1.91 15.64
CA ARG A 76 10.48 2.34 16.38
C ARG A 76 9.79 1.19 17.11
N ARG A 77 10.39 0.01 17.13
CA ARG A 77 9.86 -1.20 17.77
C ARG A 77 8.52 -1.62 17.18
N ILE A 78 8.36 -1.43 15.88
CA ILE A 78 7.17 -1.83 15.14
C ILE A 78 7.50 -3.13 14.39
N THR A 79 6.66 -4.13 14.57
CA THR A 79 6.88 -5.45 13.98
C THR A 79 6.51 -5.46 12.51
N CYS A 80 7.42 -6.00 11.70
CA CYS A 80 7.17 -6.31 10.29
C CYS A 80 7.33 -7.80 10.07
N SER A 81 6.55 -8.36 9.16
CA SER A 81 6.77 -9.74 8.72
C SER A 81 8.07 -9.81 7.91
N SER A 82 8.63 -11.01 7.77
CA SER A 82 9.78 -11.20 6.89
C SER A 82 9.41 -10.81 5.46
N VAL A 83 10.38 -10.23 4.75
CA VAL A 83 10.18 -9.77 3.37
C VAL A 83 9.99 -10.98 2.46
N GLN A 84 8.94 -10.94 1.64
CA GLN A 84 8.63 -11.99 0.68
C GLN A 84 8.74 -11.45 -0.74
N ASN A 85 9.42 -12.21 -1.59
CA ASN A 85 9.50 -11.90 -3.01
C ASN A 85 8.29 -12.48 -3.72
N GLN A 86 7.38 -11.59 -4.12
CA GLN A 86 6.13 -11.98 -4.77
C GLN A 86 6.23 -11.93 -6.30
N GLY A 87 7.41 -11.66 -6.85
CA GLY A 87 7.58 -11.47 -8.28
C GLY A 87 7.24 -10.05 -8.72
N TRP A 88 6.06 -9.57 -8.37
CA TRP A 88 5.64 -8.18 -8.67
C TRP A 88 6.21 -7.17 -7.69
N GLY A 89 6.70 -7.62 -6.56
CA GLY A 89 7.30 -6.75 -5.56
C GLY A 89 7.85 -7.50 -4.38
N LEU A 90 8.57 -6.77 -3.55
CA LEU A 90 9.10 -7.26 -2.28
C LEU A 90 8.19 -6.77 -1.18
N LEU A 91 7.47 -7.67 -0.54
CA LEU A 91 6.36 -7.36 0.36
C LEU A 91 6.72 -7.63 1.82
N THR A 92 6.39 -6.70 2.68
CA THR A 92 6.30 -6.91 4.12
C THR A 92 4.92 -6.50 4.62
N ARG A 93 4.53 -6.99 5.79
CA ARG A 93 3.31 -6.55 6.46
C ARG A 93 3.69 -5.95 7.80
N VAL A 94 3.30 -4.69 8.00
CA VAL A 94 3.57 -3.99 9.24
C VAL A 94 2.37 -4.16 10.17
N SER A 95 2.65 -4.41 11.44
CA SER A 95 1.61 -4.54 12.46
C SER A 95 1.07 -3.17 12.85
N LEU A 96 -0.25 -3.04 12.84
CA LEU A 96 -0.93 -1.82 13.26
C LEU A 96 -1.31 -1.90 14.74
N PRO A 97 -1.31 -0.77 15.47
CA PRO A 97 -1.66 -0.78 16.89
C PRO A 97 -3.05 -1.35 17.20
N GLY A 98 -3.97 -1.24 16.26
CA GLY A 98 -5.33 -1.76 16.43
C GLY A 98 -5.45 -3.27 16.26
N GLY A 99 -4.36 -3.96 15.94
CA GLY A 99 -4.30 -5.42 15.81
C GLY A 99 -4.34 -5.96 14.39
N GLY A 100 -4.55 -5.10 13.38
CA GLY A 100 -4.49 -5.49 11.99
C GLY A 100 -3.09 -5.37 11.40
N THR A 101 -2.99 -5.58 10.10
CA THR A 101 -1.74 -5.41 9.36
C THR A 101 -1.95 -4.54 8.14
N LEU A 102 -0.84 -3.96 7.66
CA LEU A 102 -0.82 -3.12 6.48
C LEU A 102 0.28 -3.64 5.56
N GLY A 103 -0.07 -3.97 4.33
CA GLY A 103 0.91 -4.40 3.34
C GLY A 103 1.70 -3.22 2.80
N VAL A 104 3.03 -3.37 2.80
CA VAL A 104 3.94 -2.38 2.23
C VAL A 104 4.89 -3.12 1.31
N TYR A 105 5.06 -2.64 0.07
CA TYR A 105 5.93 -3.35 -0.86
C TYR A 105 6.78 -2.40 -1.69
N GLN A 106 7.91 -2.92 -2.10
CA GLN A 106 8.78 -2.28 -3.07
C GLN A 106 8.41 -2.83 -4.45
N PRO A 107 7.87 -2.00 -5.35
CA PRO A 107 7.48 -2.48 -6.68
C PRO A 107 8.65 -3.01 -7.48
N ARG A 108 8.44 -4.13 -8.15
CA ARG A 108 9.34 -4.67 -9.17
C ARG A 108 8.68 -4.67 -10.55
N HIS A 109 7.49 -4.13 -10.65
CA HIS A 109 6.76 -3.96 -11.89
C HIS A 109 6.90 -2.52 -12.37
N ALA A 110 6.65 -2.30 -13.66
CA ALA A 110 6.56 -0.96 -14.20
C ALA A 110 5.35 -0.24 -13.61
N ARG A 111 5.45 1.06 -13.45
CA ARG A 111 4.39 1.87 -12.87
C ARG A 111 3.90 2.90 -13.89
N PRO A 112 2.57 3.12 -13.96
CA PRO A 112 2.05 4.20 -14.78
C PRO A 112 2.43 5.54 -14.17
N LYS A 113 2.59 6.55 -15.00
CA LYS A 113 2.77 7.91 -14.53
C LYS A 113 1.42 8.43 -14.05
N ALA A 114 1.43 9.18 -12.95
CA ALA A 114 0.22 9.77 -12.41
C ALA A 114 -0.43 10.67 -13.46
N GLY A 115 -1.74 10.46 -13.70
CA GLY A 115 -2.52 11.29 -14.61
C GLY A 115 -2.22 11.11 -16.09
N SER A 116 -1.47 10.09 -16.49
CA SER A 116 -1.19 9.82 -17.89
C SER A 116 -1.16 8.33 -18.17
N SER A 117 -1.41 7.98 -19.43
CA SER A 117 -1.27 6.62 -19.91
C SER A 117 0.02 6.51 -20.70
N ASP A 118 0.72 5.40 -20.55
CA ASP A 118 1.89 5.07 -21.36
C ASP A 118 1.57 3.78 -22.11
N GLU A 119 1.30 3.94 -23.39
CA GLU A 119 0.86 2.84 -24.24
C GLU A 119 1.98 2.28 -25.11
N ARG A 120 3.22 2.72 -24.88
CA ARG A 120 4.34 2.21 -25.66
C ARG A 120 4.51 0.72 -25.43
N PRO A 121 4.65 -0.08 -26.49
CA PRO A 121 4.93 -1.50 -26.32
C PRO A 121 6.18 -1.70 -25.49
N GLY A 122 6.15 -2.68 -24.57
CA GLY A 122 7.29 -3.03 -23.74
C GLY A 122 7.49 -2.17 -22.50
N VAL A 123 6.64 -1.16 -22.27
CA VAL A 123 6.65 -0.40 -21.01
C VAL A 123 6.36 -1.32 -19.83
N TRP A 124 5.41 -2.20 -20.03
CA TRP A 124 5.06 -3.21 -19.04
C TRP A 124 5.85 -4.48 -19.35
N PRO A 125 6.70 -4.93 -18.41
CA PRO A 125 7.34 -6.21 -18.63
C PRO A 125 6.26 -7.30 -18.69
N PRO A 126 6.49 -8.37 -19.48
CA PRO A 126 5.56 -9.47 -19.48
C PRO A 126 5.41 -10.02 -18.07
N VAL A 127 4.19 -10.00 -17.54
CA VAL A 127 3.92 -10.48 -16.19
C VAL A 127 3.40 -11.91 -16.31
N PRO A 128 4.10 -12.90 -15.73
CA PRO A 128 3.60 -14.27 -15.74
C PRO A 128 2.23 -14.34 -15.08
N ALA A 129 1.36 -15.21 -15.59
CA ALA A 129 0.01 -15.34 -15.05
C ALA A 129 0.01 -15.60 -13.53
N ARG A 130 0.95 -16.39 -13.05
CA ARG A 130 1.08 -16.70 -11.61
C ARG A 130 1.43 -15.47 -10.76
N ALA A 131 2.17 -14.51 -11.32
CA ALA A 131 2.52 -13.30 -10.59
C ALA A 131 1.31 -12.42 -10.34
N ARG A 132 0.32 -12.47 -11.23
CA ARG A 132 -0.92 -11.70 -11.08
C ARG A 132 -1.79 -12.19 -9.94
N LYS A 133 -1.62 -13.46 -9.54
CA LYS A 133 -2.39 -14.02 -8.43
C LYS A 133 -1.94 -13.46 -7.08
N GLY A 134 -0.70 -13.00 -7.00
CA GLY A 134 -0.17 -12.44 -5.79
C GLY A 134 -0.59 -10.99 -5.53
N GLY A 135 -1.16 -10.36 -6.54
CA GLY A 135 -1.61 -8.98 -6.45
C GLY A 135 -3.01 -8.79 -5.86
#